data_994818a87d8e44c91f8b86994be43e97
#
_entry.id   994818a87d8e44c91f8b86994be43e97
#
_cell.length_a   1.000
_cell.length_b   1.000
_cell.length_c   1.000
_cell.angle_alpha   90.00
_cell.angle_beta   90.00
_cell.angle_gamma   90.00
#
_symmetry.space_group_name_H-M   'P 1'
#
loop_
_entity.id
_entity.type
_entity.pdbx_description
1 polymer ?
#
loop_
_entity_poly.entity_id
_entity_poly.type
_entity_poly.pdbx_seq_one_letter_code
_entity_poly.pdbx_strand_id
1 'polypeptide(L)'
;MAAAATALTFATQAFAGEQYIDSTGFAVSGYDVVAYFDLPQAAVGSAQPEGVKGRTSITADYNGATFAFSSEENRAKFLANPAQYAPQYDGHCAYGVSKGGKVPGNPNLWRIVDDKLYLNITENVVSFWEEDIPGNITLAENNWVSIEDDPGSTRVIPKFTSSAPISE
;
A
#
# COMPACT_ATOMS: atom_id res chain seq x y z
N MET A 1 2.15 11.57 53.35
CA MET A 1 1.33 11.62 52.10
C MET A 1 2.28 11.66 50.93
N ALA A 2 2.40 10.53 50.20
CA ALA A 2 3.26 10.44 49.00
C ALA A 2 2.37 10.63 47.79
N ALA A 3 2.63 11.66 47.00
CA ALA A 3 1.96 11.89 45.74
C ALA A 3 2.61 11.03 44.65
N ALA A 4 1.85 10.08 44.11
CA ALA A 4 2.28 9.31 42.97
C ALA A 4 2.12 10.15 41.68
N ALA A 5 3.23 10.53 41.06
CA ALA A 5 3.23 11.18 39.77
C ALA A 5 3.03 10.09 38.67
N THR A 6 1.86 10.07 38.05
CA THR A 6 1.59 9.21 36.88
C THR A 6 2.26 9.85 35.66
N ALA A 7 3.37 9.27 35.21
CA ALA A 7 3.99 9.67 33.97
C ALA A 7 3.11 9.19 32.80
N LEU A 8 2.47 10.12 32.09
CA LEU A 8 1.87 9.84 30.79
C LEU A 8 3.00 9.62 29.78
N THR A 9 3.27 8.38 29.41
CA THR A 9 4.08 8.05 28.26
C THR A 9 3.26 8.33 27.00
N PHE A 10 3.54 9.46 26.34
CA PHE A 10 3.10 9.66 24.95
C PHE A 10 3.91 8.69 24.09
N ALA A 11 3.26 7.66 23.60
CA ALA A 11 3.80 6.86 22.51
C ALA A 11 3.91 7.81 21.30
N THR A 12 5.13 8.21 20.95
CA THR A 12 5.39 8.81 19.64
C THR A 12 5.04 7.74 18.61
N GLN A 13 3.92 7.92 17.91
CA GLN A 13 3.67 7.16 16.70
C GLN A 13 4.80 7.53 15.74
N ALA A 14 5.68 6.58 15.44
CA ALA A 14 6.56 6.69 14.32
C ALA A 14 5.63 6.78 13.10
N PHE A 15 5.57 7.95 12.49
CA PHE A 15 4.91 8.08 11.21
C PHE A 15 5.75 7.27 10.23
N ALA A 16 5.19 6.19 9.69
CA ALA A 16 5.64 5.63 8.45
C ALA A 16 5.58 6.75 7.38
N GLY A 17 6.37 6.65 6.31
CA GLY A 17 6.46 7.69 5.30
C GLY A 17 5.11 8.05 4.66
N GLU A 18 5.13 8.98 3.72
CA GLU A 18 3.92 9.41 3.02
C GLU A 18 3.40 8.33 2.07
N GLN A 19 2.13 7.95 2.25
CA GLN A 19 1.41 7.08 1.32
C GLN A 19 1.36 7.71 -0.07
N TYR A 20 1.51 6.89 -1.13
CA TYR A 20 1.21 7.36 -2.46
C TYR A 20 -0.31 7.60 -2.61
N ILE A 21 -0.66 8.81 -2.97
CA ILE A 21 -2.03 9.23 -3.24
C ILE A 21 -2.06 9.84 -4.65
N ASP A 22 -2.93 9.33 -5.50
CA ASP A 22 -3.13 9.84 -6.84
C ASP A 22 -4.24 10.91 -6.91
N SER A 23 -4.68 11.27 -8.12
CA SER A 23 -5.75 12.25 -8.33
C SER A 23 -7.12 11.86 -7.76
N THR A 24 -7.31 10.61 -7.35
CA THR A 24 -8.54 10.19 -6.65
C THR A 24 -8.62 10.73 -5.23
N GLY A 25 -7.48 11.11 -4.64
CA GLY A 25 -7.38 11.52 -3.24
C GLY A 25 -7.35 10.35 -2.25
N PHE A 26 -7.26 9.11 -2.74
CA PHE A 26 -7.26 7.90 -1.91
C PHE A 26 -5.93 7.14 -2.04
N ALA A 27 -5.52 6.48 -0.96
CA ALA A 27 -4.46 5.48 -1.01
C ALA A 27 -4.87 4.34 -1.96
N VAL A 28 -3.89 3.73 -2.62
CA VAL A 28 -4.10 2.63 -3.57
C VAL A 28 -5.18 2.96 -4.61
N SER A 29 -5.24 4.24 -5.03
CA SER A 29 -6.20 4.74 -6.02
C SER A 29 -7.67 4.38 -5.71
N GLY A 30 -8.02 4.18 -4.43
CA GLY A 30 -9.38 3.86 -3.98
C GLY A 30 -9.77 2.38 -4.08
N TYR A 31 -8.81 1.48 -4.33
CA TYR A 31 -9.05 0.03 -4.28
C TYR A 31 -8.96 -0.49 -2.84
N ASP A 32 -9.72 -1.54 -2.53
CA ASP A 32 -9.83 -2.16 -1.22
C ASP A 32 -8.61 -3.03 -0.91
N VAL A 33 -7.75 -2.56 0.00
CA VAL A 33 -6.48 -3.25 0.34
C VAL A 33 -6.70 -4.60 1.03
N VAL A 34 -7.81 -4.81 1.72
CA VAL A 34 -8.12 -6.08 2.38
C VAL A 34 -8.52 -7.15 1.36
N ALA A 35 -9.24 -6.73 0.32
CA ALA A 35 -9.77 -7.66 -0.68
C ALA A 35 -8.68 -8.41 -1.47
N TYR A 36 -7.46 -7.86 -1.61
CA TYR A 36 -6.37 -8.54 -2.31
C TYR A 36 -6.01 -9.89 -1.68
N PHE A 37 -6.16 -10.04 -0.37
CA PHE A 37 -5.81 -11.26 0.35
C PHE A 37 -6.81 -12.40 0.09
N ASP A 38 -7.98 -12.07 -0.44
CA ASP A 38 -9.03 -13.03 -0.79
C ASP A 38 -9.10 -13.29 -2.31
N LEU A 39 -8.35 -12.52 -3.13
CA LEU A 39 -8.31 -12.71 -4.58
C LEU A 39 -7.46 -13.92 -4.98
N PRO A 40 -7.85 -14.67 -6.04
CA PRO A 40 -7.03 -15.76 -6.58
C PRO A 40 -5.77 -15.17 -7.21
N GLN A 41 -4.63 -15.34 -6.54
CA GLN A 41 -3.35 -14.85 -7.06
C GLN A 41 -2.89 -15.70 -8.25
N ALA A 42 -2.58 -15.04 -9.37
CA ALA A 42 -2.03 -15.68 -10.56
C ALA A 42 -0.57 -16.10 -10.34
N ALA A 43 -0.13 -17.10 -11.12
CA ALA A 43 1.28 -17.52 -11.12
C ALA A 43 2.22 -16.38 -11.56
N VAL A 44 3.50 -16.49 -11.18
CA VAL A 44 4.56 -15.61 -11.69
C VAL A 44 4.57 -15.65 -13.24
N GLY A 45 4.69 -14.48 -13.85
CA GLY A 45 4.63 -14.31 -15.30
C GLY A 45 3.22 -14.21 -15.89
N SER A 46 2.18 -14.25 -15.04
CA SER A 46 0.78 -14.09 -15.45
C SER A 46 0.16 -12.85 -14.86
N ALA A 47 -0.77 -12.22 -15.58
CA ALA A 47 -1.50 -11.06 -15.10
C ALA A 47 -2.36 -11.40 -13.88
N GLN A 48 -2.34 -10.52 -12.89
CA GLN A 48 -3.22 -10.62 -11.73
C GLN A 48 -4.66 -10.20 -12.07
N PRO A 49 -5.66 -10.72 -11.36
CA PRO A 49 -7.01 -10.16 -11.43
C PRO A 49 -7.01 -8.69 -10.99
N GLU A 50 -7.95 -7.91 -11.54
CA GLU A 50 -8.15 -6.53 -11.11
C GLU A 50 -8.46 -6.46 -9.62
N GLY A 51 -7.94 -5.45 -8.93
CA GLY A 51 -8.27 -5.17 -7.55
C GLY A 51 -9.76 -4.89 -7.34
N VAL A 52 -10.26 -5.09 -6.14
CA VAL A 52 -11.64 -4.79 -5.80
C VAL A 52 -11.78 -3.30 -5.48
N LYS A 53 -12.76 -2.64 -6.11
CA LYS A 53 -13.00 -1.20 -5.91
C LYS A 53 -13.60 -0.95 -4.53
N GLY A 54 -13.02 -0.01 -3.80
CA GLY A 54 -13.63 0.53 -2.59
C GLY A 54 -14.83 1.43 -2.90
N ARG A 55 -15.52 1.87 -1.85
CA ARG A 55 -16.65 2.80 -1.89
C ARG A 55 -16.30 4.09 -1.16
N THR A 56 -16.75 5.21 -1.68
CA THR A 56 -16.51 6.52 -1.02
C THR A 56 -17.19 6.62 0.35
N SER A 57 -18.23 5.84 0.59
CA SER A 57 -18.97 5.79 1.86
C SER A 57 -18.33 4.88 2.92
N ILE A 58 -17.36 4.02 2.56
CA ILE A 58 -16.73 3.03 3.46
C ILE A 58 -15.24 3.28 3.51
N THR A 59 -14.79 4.14 4.43
CA THR A 59 -13.41 4.61 4.49
C THR A 59 -12.80 4.50 5.88
N ALA A 60 -11.46 4.51 5.93
CA ALA A 60 -10.68 4.69 7.15
C ALA A 60 -9.38 5.43 6.83
N ASP A 61 -8.91 6.22 7.79
CA ASP A 61 -7.63 6.93 7.68
C ASP A 61 -6.51 6.13 8.34
N TYR A 62 -5.37 6.07 7.68
CA TYR A 62 -4.15 5.44 8.21
C TYR A 62 -2.91 6.09 7.59
N ASN A 63 -1.90 6.40 8.39
CA ASN A 63 -0.65 7.05 7.96
C ASN A 63 -0.88 8.26 7.04
N GLY A 64 -1.81 9.14 7.43
CA GLY A 64 -2.09 10.38 6.70
C GLY A 64 -2.84 10.22 5.37
N ALA A 65 -3.31 9.02 5.04
CA ALA A 65 -4.08 8.75 3.83
C ALA A 65 -5.43 8.11 4.13
N THR A 66 -6.40 8.36 3.26
CA THR A 66 -7.73 7.75 3.32
C THR A 66 -7.77 6.50 2.44
N PHE A 67 -8.13 5.38 3.03
CA PHE A 67 -8.36 4.09 2.36
C PHE A 67 -9.86 3.87 2.15
N ALA A 68 -10.24 3.30 1.02
CA ALA A 68 -11.62 2.95 0.69
C ALA A 68 -11.80 1.43 0.66
N PHE A 69 -12.93 0.95 1.16
CA PHE A 69 -13.22 -0.48 1.28
C PHE A 69 -14.50 -0.84 0.53
N SER A 70 -14.57 -2.08 0.06
CA SER A 70 -15.72 -2.62 -0.64
C SER A 70 -16.86 -3.02 0.30
N SER A 71 -16.55 -3.24 1.59
CA SER A 71 -17.49 -3.63 2.63
C SER A 71 -17.09 -3.12 4.01
N GLU A 72 -18.08 -3.00 4.90
CA GLU A 72 -17.84 -2.69 6.33
C GLU A 72 -17.02 -3.79 7.03
N GLU A 73 -17.14 -5.03 6.59
CA GLU A 73 -16.32 -6.13 7.11
C GLU A 73 -14.85 -5.92 6.81
N ASN A 74 -14.49 -5.56 5.57
CA ASN A 74 -13.11 -5.29 5.18
C ASN A 74 -12.56 -4.06 5.91
N ARG A 75 -13.36 -3.00 6.03
CA ARG A 75 -13.01 -1.83 6.83
C ARG A 75 -12.70 -2.21 8.28
N ALA A 76 -13.53 -3.06 8.90
CA ALA A 76 -13.32 -3.53 10.28
C ALA A 76 -12.03 -4.36 10.41
N LYS A 77 -11.74 -5.26 9.45
CA LYS A 77 -10.47 -6.01 9.40
C LYS A 77 -9.27 -5.07 9.32
N PHE A 78 -9.34 -4.06 8.45
CA PHE A 78 -8.28 -3.06 8.32
C PHE A 78 -8.06 -2.29 9.62
N LEU A 79 -9.12 -1.77 10.24
CA LEU A 79 -9.03 -1.01 11.49
C LEU A 79 -8.47 -1.83 12.65
N ALA A 80 -8.71 -3.15 12.67
CA ALA A 80 -8.16 -4.05 13.67
C ALA A 80 -6.64 -4.25 13.53
N ASN A 81 -6.10 -4.23 12.31
CA ASN A 81 -4.68 -4.37 12.03
C ASN A 81 -4.28 -3.72 10.69
N PRO A 82 -4.20 -2.39 10.63
CA PRO A 82 -3.90 -1.68 9.38
C PRO A 82 -2.57 -2.10 8.74
N ALA A 83 -1.54 -2.34 9.55
CA ALA A 83 -0.21 -2.72 9.08
C ALA A 83 -0.19 -4.07 8.32
N GLN A 84 -1.16 -4.96 8.59
CA GLN A 84 -1.30 -6.22 7.88
C GLN A 84 -1.74 -6.03 6.43
N TYR A 85 -2.61 -5.05 6.18
CA TYR A 85 -3.31 -4.88 4.91
C TYR A 85 -2.78 -3.72 4.07
N ALA A 86 -2.20 -2.71 4.70
CA ALA A 86 -1.60 -1.59 3.99
C ALA A 86 -0.49 -2.10 3.04
N PRO A 87 -0.37 -1.53 1.84
CA PRO A 87 0.68 -1.95 0.91
C PRO A 87 2.06 -1.62 1.46
N GLN A 88 3.03 -2.47 1.16
CA GLN A 88 4.42 -2.21 1.50
C GLN A 88 4.91 -0.93 0.80
N TYR A 89 5.90 -0.29 1.40
CA TYR A 89 6.52 0.94 0.89
C TYR A 89 5.50 2.06 0.64
N ASP A 90 4.49 2.16 1.52
CA ASP A 90 3.46 3.21 1.46
C ASP A 90 2.76 3.31 0.08
N GLY A 91 2.54 2.17 -0.57
CA GLY A 91 1.90 2.10 -1.87
C GLY A 91 2.78 2.48 -3.05
N HIS A 92 4.09 2.67 -2.84
CA HIS A 92 5.06 2.85 -3.92
C HIS A 92 5.45 1.52 -4.57
N CYS A 93 5.93 1.59 -5.81
CA CYS A 93 6.37 0.45 -6.59
C CYS A 93 7.54 -0.30 -5.92
N ALA A 94 7.35 -1.58 -5.61
CA ALA A 94 8.35 -2.41 -4.94
C ALA A 94 9.68 -2.50 -5.71
N TYR A 95 9.62 -2.66 -7.03
CA TYR A 95 10.83 -2.64 -7.86
C TYR A 95 11.49 -1.27 -7.87
N GLY A 96 10.70 -0.18 -7.92
CA GLY A 96 11.22 1.18 -7.82
C GLY A 96 12.01 1.39 -6.52
N VAL A 97 11.46 0.94 -5.40
CA VAL A 97 12.13 1.00 -4.09
C VAL A 97 13.39 0.13 -4.06
N SER A 98 13.39 -1.05 -4.69
CA SER A 98 14.61 -1.87 -4.83
C SER A 98 15.73 -1.18 -5.61
N LYS A 99 15.41 -0.15 -6.39
CA LYS A 99 16.36 0.72 -7.12
C LYS A 99 16.58 2.08 -6.44
N GLY A 100 16.08 2.25 -5.22
CA GLY A 100 16.30 3.44 -4.40
C GLY A 100 15.40 4.64 -4.72
N GLY A 101 14.23 4.43 -5.33
CA GLY A 101 13.32 5.51 -5.68
C GLY A 101 11.87 5.27 -5.31
N LYS A 102 11.15 6.34 -4.96
CA LYS A 102 9.69 6.34 -4.78
C LYS A 102 9.01 6.66 -6.10
N VAL A 103 8.37 5.66 -6.70
CA VAL A 103 7.48 5.81 -7.87
C VAL A 103 6.14 5.15 -7.57
N PRO A 104 5.04 5.54 -8.25
CA PRO A 104 3.71 5.02 -7.91
C PRO A 104 3.59 3.50 -8.02
N GLY A 105 2.75 2.91 -7.16
CA GLY A 105 2.27 1.54 -7.32
C GLY A 105 0.91 1.52 -8.02
N ASN A 106 0.76 0.68 -9.04
CA ASN A 106 -0.51 0.46 -9.73
C ASN A 106 -1.32 -0.61 -8.98
N PRO A 107 -2.56 -0.33 -8.55
CA PRO A 107 -3.38 -1.26 -7.80
C PRO A 107 -3.71 -2.56 -8.53
N ASN A 108 -3.60 -2.60 -9.85
CA ASN A 108 -3.83 -3.80 -10.66
C ASN A 108 -2.55 -4.62 -10.96
N LEU A 109 -1.40 -4.13 -10.51
CA LEU A 109 -0.10 -4.81 -10.66
C LEU A 109 0.44 -5.21 -9.27
N TRP A 110 -0.29 -6.11 -8.63
CA TRP A 110 -0.11 -6.50 -7.24
C TRP A 110 0.38 -7.94 -7.07
N ARG A 111 0.95 -8.23 -5.92
CA ARG A 111 1.24 -9.59 -5.46
C ARG A 111 1.28 -9.64 -3.94
N ILE A 112 0.77 -10.73 -3.37
CA ILE A 112 0.96 -11.08 -1.96
C ILE A 112 2.19 -11.97 -1.86
N VAL A 113 3.16 -11.59 -1.01
CA VAL A 113 4.34 -12.38 -0.69
C VAL A 113 4.50 -12.37 0.83
N ASP A 114 4.56 -13.52 1.45
CA ASP A 114 4.66 -13.67 2.92
C ASP A 114 3.64 -12.80 3.67
N ASP A 115 2.38 -12.91 3.26
CA ASP A 115 1.24 -12.15 3.82
C ASP A 115 1.38 -10.62 3.75
N LYS A 116 2.15 -10.09 2.80
CA LYS A 116 2.34 -8.67 2.56
C LYS A 116 1.93 -8.29 1.14
N LEU A 117 1.26 -7.15 1.00
CA LEU A 117 0.82 -6.62 -0.30
C LEU A 117 1.92 -5.75 -0.92
N TYR A 118 2.35 -6.13 -2.12
CA TYR A 118 3.30 -5.37 -2.94
C TYR A 118 2.62 -4.90 -4.22
N LEU A 119 2.94 -3.66 -4.63
CA LEU A 119 2.48 -3.06 -5.89
C LEU A 119 3.68 -2.77 -6.79
N ASN A 120 3.47 -2.80 -8.10
CA ASN A 120 4.45 -2.36 -9.09
C ASN A 120 3.81 -1.34 -10.04
N ILE A 121 4.62 -0.60 -10.83
CA ILE A 121 4.13 0.54 -11.61
C ILE A 121 3.64 0.19 -13.00
N THR A 122 4.32 -0.71 -13.71
CA THR A 122 4.00 -1.14 -15.08
C THR A 122 4.22 -2.64 -15.26
N GLU A 123 3.63 -3.22 -16.29
CA GLU A 123 3.79 -4.66 -16.59
C GLU A 123 5.25 -5.06 -16.85
N ASN A 124 6.02 -4.22 -17.53
CA ASN A 124 7.45 -4.47 -17.73
C ASN A 124 8.21 -4.50 -16.41
N VAL A 125 7.85 -3.61 -15.48
CA VAL A 125 8.46 -3.56 -14.14
C VAL A 125 8.07 -4.77 -13.31
N VAL A 126 6.83 -5.27 -13.43
CA VAL A 126 6.41 -6.55 -12.84
C VAL A 126 7.33 -7.67 -13.30
N SER A 127 7.58 -7.77 -14.61
CA SER A 127 8.46 -8.82 -15.17
C SER A 127 9.87 -8.78 -14.56
N PHE A 128 10.47 -7.59 -14.44
CA PHE A 128 11.79 -7.43 -13.80
C PHE A 128 11.77 -7.77 -12.30
N TRP A 129 10.69 -7.40 -11.60
CA TRP A 129 10.56 -7.71 -10.18
C TRP A 129 10.37 -9.21 -9.95
N GLU A 130 9.63 -9.88 -10.83
CA GLU A 130 9.35 -11.32 -10.77
C GLU A 130 10.55 -12.21 -11.14
N GLU A 131 11.61 -11.67 -11.77
CA GLU A 131 12.86 -12.43 -12.02
C GLU A 131 13.53 -12.89 -10.72
N ASP A 132 13.46 -12.06 -9.65
CA ASP A 132 13.98 -12.40 -8.33
C ASP A 132 13.20 -11.66 -7.23
N ILE A 133 12.01 -12.16 -6.91
CA ILE A 133 11.14 -11.55 -5.91
C ILE A 133 11.84 -11.41 -4.54
N PRO A 134 12.46 -12.47 -3.95
CA PRO A 134 13.11 -12.36 -2.66
C PRO A 134 14.28 -11.37 -2.66
N GLY A 135 15.10 -11.38 -3.70
CA GLY A 135 16.24 -10.47 -3.84
C GLY A 135 15.77 -9.01 -3.99
N ASN A 136 14.75 -8.76 -4.80
CA ASN A 136 14.18 -7.41 -4.97
C ASN A 136 13.53 -6.90 -3.68
N ILE A 137 12.85 -7.76 -2.90
CA ILE A 137 12.31 -7.38 -1.59
C ILE A 137 13.44 -7.03 -0.62
N THR A 138 14.49 -7.84 -0.53
CA THR A 138 15.65 -7.56 0.32
C THR A 138 16.31 -6.22 -0.02
N LEU A 139 16.51 -5.94 -1.31
CA LEU A 139 17.06 -4.65 -1.77
C LEU A 139 16.12 -3.49 -1.43
N ALA A 140 14.81 -3.68 -1.61
CA ALA A 140 13.82 -2.65 -1.30
C ALA A 140 13.78 -2.35 0.20
N GLU A 141 13.80 -3.35 1.07
CA GLU A 141 13.84 -3.17 2.52
C GLU A 141 15.09 -2.39 2.96
N ASN A 142 16.26 -2.72 2.40
CA ASN A 142 17.50 -2.00 2.69
C ASN A 142 17.46 -0.53 2.24
N ASN A 143 16.90 -0.26 1.07
CA ASN A 143 16.79 1.10 0.53
C ASN A 143 15.72 1.90 1.25
N TRP A 144 14.61 1.26 1.66
CA TRP A 144 13.47 1.90 2.29
C TRP A 144 13.88 2.70 3.53
N VAL A 145 14.74 2.16 4.36
CA VAL A 145 15.27 2.82 5.57
C VAL A 145 15.80 4.23 5.31
N SER A 146 16.34 4.48 4.12
CA SER A 146 16.92 5.78 3.77
C SER A 146 15.99 6.72 2.99
N ILE A 147 14.88 6.21 2.44
CA ILE A 147 13.95 6.99 1.62
C ILE A 147 12.53 7.05 2.19
N GLU A 148 12.24 6.33 3.27
CA GLU A 148 10.91 6.29 3.89
C GLU A 148 10.37 7.68 4.20
N ASP A 149 11.21 8.52 4.80
CA ASP A 149 10.86 9.89 5.20
C ASP A 149 10.86 10.90 4.04
N ASP A 150 11.30 10.49 2.84
CA ASP A 150 11.21 11.34 1.66
C ASP A 150 9.74 11.56 1.27
N PRO A 151 9.40 12.71 0.65
CA PRO A 151 8.04 12.95 0.16
C PRO A 151 7.51 11.82 -0.73
N GLY A 152 6.22 11.56 -0.63
CA GLY A 152 5.52 10.62 -1.51
C GLY A 152 5.69 11.02 -2.98
N SER A 153 5.60 10.04 -3.89
CA SER A 153 5.69 10.30 -5.32
C SER A 153 4.55 11.21 -5.79
N THR A 154 4.87 12.21 -6.60
CA THR A 154 3.88 13.07 -7.28
C THR A 154 3.65 12.63 -8.73
N ARG A 155 4.28 11.55 -9.18
CA ARG A 155 4.11 11.02 -10.54
C ARG A 155 2.75 10.35 -10.71
N VAL A 156 2.24 10.35 -11.94
CA VAL A 156 1.06 9.58 -12.31
C VAL A 156 1.44 8.16 -12.69
N ILE A 157 0.53 7.22 -12.47
CA ILE A 157 0.68 5.83 -12.93
C ILE A 157 0.50 5.80 -14.46
N PRO A 158 1.51 5.35 -15.24
CA PRO A 158 1.41 5.34 -16.69
C PRO A 158 0.27 4.44 -17.19
N LYS A 159 -0.50 4.95 -18.16
CA LYS A 159 -1.59 4.20 -18.83
C LYS A 159 -2.64 3.62 -17.87
N PHE A 160 -2.80 4.25 -16.71
CA PHE A 160 -3.77 3.86 -15.71
C PHE A 160 -4.64 5.06 -15.32
N THR A 161 -5.93 4.84 -15.27
CA THR A 161 -6.89 5.78 -14.69
C THR A 161 -7.78 4.98 -13.75
N SER A 162 -7.82 5.35 -12.49
CA SER A 162 -8.64 4.65 -11.51
C SER A 162 -10.13 4.83 -11.82
N SER A 163 -10.87 3.74 -11.69
CA SER A 163 -12.34 3.73 -11.64
C SER A 163 -12.86 3.48 -10.21
N ALA A 164 -11.97 3.57 -9.22
CA ALA A 164 -12.25 3.46 -7.80
C ALA A 164 -11.90 4.79 -7.09
N PRO A 165 -12.44 5.04 -5.88
CA PRO A 165 -13.57 4.30 -5.32
C PRO A 165 -14.88 4.61 -6.09
N ILE A 166 -15.85 3.69 -5.98
CA ILE A 166 -17.18 3.94 -6.55
C ILE A 166 -18.00 4.78 -5.58
N SER A 167 -18.77 5.74 -6.15
CA SER A 167 -19.84 6.43 -5.43
C SER A 167 -21.12 5.59 -5.45
N GLU A 168 -21.88 5.62 -4.37
CA GLU A 168 -23.23 5.04 -4.33
C GLU A 168 -24.23 5.86 -5.13
#